data_dc8450282ff3cb54b55d79ae84b5cb79
#
_entry.id   dc8450282ff3cb54b55d79ae84b5cb79
#
_cell.length_a   1.000
_cell.length_b   1.000
_cell.length_c   1.000
_cell.angle_alpha   90.00
_cell.angle_beta   90.00
_cell.angle_gamma   90.00
#
_symmetry.space_group_name_H-M   'P 1'
#
loop_
_entity.id
_entity.type
_entity.pdbx_description
1 polymer ?
#
loop_
_entity_poly.entity_id
_entity_poly.type
_entity_poly.pdbx_seq_one_letter_code
_entity_poly.pdbx_strand_id
1 'polypeptide(L)'
;TGEERGLWGSAYWVEEPTISMDDAIAMLNLDMVGRVVDDAVTIFGFGTADEWDEIVDGANAALTRPLRVAKAPDGYGPSDHSSFHVAGLPVLHFFSNTHVDYHRPSDDWDKINADGLNRITELTEGVARRLATGGTNAVALTPIQMEQPSPNMGGSSSSSGYGPYLGSIPDMTPRDFGLRITGVREGSPADVGGLRGGDVVVEFDGAEITDIYAYTYALREKKPGD
;
A
#
# COMPACT_ATOMS: atom_id res chain seq x y z
N THR A 1 12.67 10.35 -4.46
CA THR A 1 13.03 10.66 -3.05
C THR A 1 12.04 11.64 -2.45
N GLY A 2 11.84 11.59 -1.12
CA GLY A 2 10.91 12.47 -0.42
C GLY A 2 9.51 11.90 -0.28
N GLU A 3 9.36 10.56 -0.38
CA GLU A 3 8.09 9.86 -0.17
C GLU A 3 7.53 10.21 1.21
N GLU A 4 8.32 10.06 2.27
CA GLU A 4 8.01 10.39 3.67
C GLU A 4 7.69 11.88 3.93
N ARG A 5 7.87 12.73 2.93
CA ARG A 5 7.57 14.17 2.97
C ARG A 5 6.30 14.54 2.20
N GLY A 6 5.52 13.53 1.78
CA GLY A 6 4.30 13.69 1.01
C GLY A 6 4.47 13.43 -0.48
N LEU A 7 5.18 12.36 -0.82
CA LEU A 7 5.35 11.85 -2.19
C LEU A 7 6.07 12.82 -3.14
N TRP A 8 6.93 13.72 -2.63
CA TRP A 8 7.51 14.80 -3.44
C TRP A 8 8.25 14.32 -4.68
N GLY A 9 8.93 13.17 -4.60
CA GLY A 9 9.71 12.65 -5.72
C GLY A 9 8.83 12.10 -6.84
N SER A 10 7.85 11.29 -6.50
CA SER A 10 6.90 10.73 -7.47
C SER A 10 5.98 11.79 -8.05
N ALA A 11 5.47 12.72 -7.24
CA ALA A 11 4.68 13.85 -7.71
C ALA A 11 5.46 14.72 -8.70
N TYR A 12 6.71 15.11 -8.36
CA TYR A 12 7.57 15.86 -9.26
C TYR A 12 7.86 15.12 -10.57
N TRP A 13 8.13 13.80 -10.49
CA TRP A 13 8.42 13.00 -11.69
C TRP A 13 7.21 12.94 -12.64
N VAL A 14 6.00 12.86 -12.10
CA VAL A 14 4.76 12.86 -12.89
C VAL A 14 4.50 14.22 -13.55
N GLU A 15 4.84 15.33 -12.87
CA GLU A 15 4.72 16.70 -13.43
C GLU A 15 5.79 16.98 -14.50
N GLU A 16 7.02 16.49 -14.29
CA GLU A 16 8.18 16.72 -15.16
C GLU A 16 8.84 15.37 -15.54
N PRO A 17 8.13 14.52 -16.30
CA PRO A 17 8.59 13.17 -16.56
C PRO A 17 9.81 13.15 -17.49
N THR A 18 10.78 12.27 -17.18
CA THR A 18 11.98 12.07 -18.01
C THR A 18 11.74 11.27 -19.28
N ILE A 19 10.61 10.61 -19.38
CA ILE A 19 10.06 9.95 -20.58
C ILE A 19 8.60 10.39 -20.74
N SER A 20 8.04 10.31 -21.95
CA SER A 20 6.62 10.64 -22.12
C SER A 20 5.74 9.74 -21.27
N MET A 21 4.75 10.29 -20.60
CA MET A 21 3.74 9.50 -19.87
C MET A 21 2.97 8.56 -20.81
N ASP A 22 2.81 8.94 -22.08
CA ASP A 22 2.18 8.11 -23.13
C ASP A 22 3.01 6.85 -23.46
N ASP A 23 4.30 6.84 -23.14
CA ASP A 23 5.19 5.69 -23.31
C ASP A 23 5.25 4.80 -22.05
N ALA A 24 4.67 5.25 -20.95
CA ALA A 24 4.60 4.48 -19.70
C ALA A 24 3.38 3.54 -19.72
N ILE A 25 3.62 2.25 -19.46
CA ILE A 25 2.56 1.23 -19.47
C ILE A 25 1.90 1.11 -18.11
N ALA A 26 2.71 1.10 -17.05
CA ALA A 26 2.28 0.94 -15.66
C ALA A 26 3.39 1.37 -14.70
N MET A 27 3.04 1.54 -13.43
CA MET A 27 4.00 1.72 -12.35
C MET A 27 3.91 0.57 -11.35
N LEU A 28 5.06 -0.05 -11.06
CA LEU A 28 5.18 -1.11 -10.06
C LEU A 28 5.95 -0.57 -8.87
N ASN A 29 5.30 -0.47 -7.73
CA ASN A 29 5.86 0.04 -6.48
C ASN A 29 6.17 -1.10 -5.51
N LEU A 30 7.35 -1.09 -4.93
CA LEU A 30 7.76 -2.03 -3.88
C LEU A 30 8.08 -1.22 -2.63
N ASP A 31 7.27 -1.36 -1.61
CA ASP A 31 7.46 -0.69 -0.35
C ASP A 31 7.27 -1.66 0.81
N MET A 32 8.18 -1.61 1.80
CA MET A 32 8.18 -2.50 2.96
C MET A 32 8.13 -4.01 2.61
N VAL A 33 8.77 -4.42 1.52
CA VAL A 33 8.72 -5.82 1.04
C VAL A 33 9.69 -6.78 1.73
N GLY A 34 10.46 -6.29 2.70
CA GLY A 34 11.49 -7.05 3.42
C GLY A 34 11.00 -7.86 4.63
N ARG A 35 9.74 -7.75 5.02
CA ARG A 35 9.21 -8.35 6.26
C ARG A 35 8.08 -9.36 6.00
N VAL A 36 8.22 -10.16 4.95
CA VAL A 36 7.24 -11.20 4.59
C VAL A 36 7.05 -12.17 5.74
N VAL A 37 5.80 -12.37 6.16
CA VAL A 37 5.36 -13.31 7.19
C VAL A 37 4.36 -14.28 6.57
N ASP A 38 4.46 -15.56 6.90
CA ASP A 38 3.56 -16.61 6.41
C ASP A 38 3.40 -16.65 4.89
N ASP A 39 4.45 -16.32 4.15
CA ASP A 39 4.46 -16.26 2.68
C ASP A 39 3.40 -15.30 2.08
N ALA A 40 2.94 -14.31 2.85
CA ALA A 40 1.89 -13.39 2.45
C ALA A 40 2.44 -12.06 1.91
N VAL A 41 1.79 -11.55 0.87
CA VAL A 41 1.98 -10.21 0.32
C VAL A 41 0.62 -9.59 0.01
N THR A 42 0.43 -8.33 0.35
CA THR A 42 -0.71 -7.54 -0.09
C THR A 42 -0.28 -6.75 -1.32
N ILE A 43 -1.09 -6.79 -2.37
CA ILE A 43 -0.84 -6.02 -3.59
C ILE A 43 -2.06 -5.12 -3.81
N PHE A 44 -1.83 -3.82 -3.75
CA PHE A 44 -2.83 -2.80 -4.04
C PHE A 44 -2.82 -2.44 -5.53
N GLY A 45 -3.90 -1.81 -6.01
CA GLY A 45 -4.02 -1.34 -7.39
C GLY A 45 -4.68 -2.32 -8.35
N PHE A 46 -5.21 -3.45 -7.88
CA PHE A 46 -5.89 -4.41 -8.77
C PHE A 46 -7.07 -3.82 -9.54
N GLY A 47 -7.75 -2.82 -8.99
CA GLY A 47 -8.84 -2.11 -9.67
C GLY A 47 -8.38 -1.08 -10.71
N THR A 48 -7.07 -0.91 -10.94
CA THR A 48 -6.54 0.10 -11.86
C THR A 48 -6.39 -0.39 -13.31
N ALA A 49 -6.51 -1.69 -13.56
CA ALA A 49 -6.64 -2.28 -14.89
C ALA A 49 -7.29 -3.68 -14.80
N ASP A 50 -8.01 -4.06 -15.85
CA ASP A 50 -8.76 -5.33 -15.92
C ASP A 50 -7.84 -6.56 -15.95
N GLU A 51 -6.63 -6.43 -16.51
CA GLU A 51 -5.73 -7.55 -16.78
C GLU A 51 -4.84 -7.92 -15.58
N TRP A 52 -4.87 -7.18 -14.49
CA TRP A 52 -4.00 -7.41 -13.34
C TRP A 52 -4.14 -8.80 -12.73
N ASP A 53 -5.37 -9.31 -12.64
CA ASP A 53 -5.61 -10.64 -12.08
C ASP A 53 -4.86 -11.72 -12.85
N GLU A 54 -4.99 -11.75 -14.18
CA GLU A 54 -4.32 -12.75 -15.02
C GLU A 54 -2.78 -12.61 -14.95
N ILE A 55 -2.29 -11.37 -15.01
CA ILE A 55 -0.85 -11.08 -15.03
C ILE A 55 -0.19 -11.53 -13.71
N VAL A 56 -0.76 -11.11 -12.59
CA VAL A 56 -0.19 -11.40 -11.26
C VAL A 56 -0.34 -12.87 -10.90
N ASP A 57 -1.51 -13.46 -11.13
CA ASP A 57 -1.74 -14.88 -10.86
C ASP A 57 -0.82 -15.76 -11.70
N GLY A 58 -0.65 -15.44 -12.99
CA GLY A 58 0.27 -16.16 -13.87
C GLY A 58 1.73 -16.02 -13.45
N ALA A 59 2.16 -14.84 -13.02
CA ALA A 59 3.51 -14.64 -12.51
C ALA A 59 3.73 -15.37 -11.18
N ASN A 60 2.76 -15.32 -10.26
CA ASN A 60 2.84 -15.99 -8.97
C ASN A 60 2.86 -17.53 -9.11
N ALA A 61 2.04 -18.08 -10.01
CA ALA A 61 2.01 -19.52 -10.29
C ALA A 61 3.32 -20.04 -10.89
N ALA A 62 4.12 -19.17 -11.53
CA ALA A 62 5.43 -19.54 -12.10
C ALA A 62 6.55 -19.60 -11.03
N LEU A 63 6.33 -19.08 -9.83
CA LEU A 63 7.30 -19.18 -8.74
C LEU A 63 7.43 -20.63 -8.26
N THR A 64 8.64 -21.02 -7.88
CA THR A 64 8.88 -22.34 -7.27
C THR A 64 8.05 -22.55 -6.00
N ARG A 65 7.85 -21.49 -5.24
CA ARG A 65 6.96 -21.43 -4.06
C ARG A 65 6.08 -20.18 -4.17
N PRO A 66 4.85 -20.32 -4.67
CA PRO A 66 3.92 -19.20 -4.78
C PRO A 66 3.68 -18.50 -3.44
N LEU A 67 3.49 -17.18 -3.51
CA LEU A 67 3.08 -16.35 -2.38
C LEU A 67 1.56 -16.40 -2.18
N ARG A 68 1.11 -16.16 -0.97
CA ARG A 68 -0.29 -15.87 -0.68
C ARG A 68 -0.55 -14.39 -0.97
N VAL A 69 -1.15 -14.12 -2.11
CA VAL A 69 -1.44 -12.76 -2.56
C VAL A 69 -2.81 -12.34 -2.04
N ALA A 70 -2.84 -11.29 -1.20
CA ALA A 70 -4.05 -10.56 -0.88
C ALA A 70 -4.18 -9.40 -1.89
N LYS A 71 -5.29 -9.39 -2.65
CA LYS A 71 -5.56 -8.42 -3.72
C LYS A 71 -6.40 -7.29 -3.20
N ALA A 72 -5.91 -6.05 -3.28
CA ALA A 72 -6.62 -4.84 -2.92
C ALA A 72 -6.89 -4.01 -4.19
N PRO A 73 -8.14 -3.58 -4.42
CA PRO A 73 -8.48 -2.87 -5.65
C PRO A 73 -7.91 -1.46 -5.72
N ASP A 74 -7.75 -0.77 -4.60
CA ASP A 74 -7.44 0.65 -4.54
C ASP A 74 -6.06 0.98 -5.13
N GLY A 75 -6.04 1.95 -6.04
CA GLY A 75 -4.83 2.53 -6.63
C GLY A 75 -4.33 3.78 -5.91
N TYR A 76 -5.12 4.30 -4.97
CA TYR A 76 -4.70 5.38 -4.07
C TYR A 76 -4.05 4.79 -2.83
N GLY A 77 -3.15 5.54 -2.20
CA GLY A 77 -2.53 5.08 -0.98
C GLY A 77 -1.35 5.93 -0.53
N PRO A 78 -0.78 5.59 0.63
CA PRO A 78 0.27 6.38 1.25
C PRO A 78 1.68 5.96 0.77
N SER A 79 1.85 5.75 -0.54
CA SER A 79 3.16 5.47 -1.15
C SER A 79 3.20 5.98 -2.59
N ASP A 80 4.36 5.93 -3.23
CA ASP A 80 4.66 6.59 -4.51
C ASP A 80 3.74 6.18 -5.67
N HIS A 81 3.13 4.98 -5.65
CA HIS A 81 2.17 4.53 -6.67
C HIS A 81 0.99 5.47 -6.84
N SER A 82 0.57 6.14 -5.75
CA SER A 82 -0.59 7.03 -5.77
C SER A 82 -0.42 8.21 -6.73
N SER A 83 0.78 8.80 -6.81
CA SER A 83 1.08 9.89 -7.74
C SER A 83 0.88 9.47 -9.20
N PHE A 84 1.29 8.25 -9.55
CA PHE A 84 1.14 7.72 -10.90
C PHE A 84 -0.30 7.34 -11.23
N HIS A 85 -1.04 6.79 -10.26
CA HIS A 85 -2.45 6.49 -10.44
C HIS A 85 -3.27 7.78 -10.66
N VAL A 86 -3.01 8.84 -9.89
CA VAL A 86 -3.62 10.17 -10.10
C VAL A 86 -3.37 10.69 -11.51
N ALA A 87 -2.19 10.41 -12.08
CA ALA A 87 -1.82 10.78 -13.43
C ALA A 87 -2.39 9.87 -14.53
N GLY A 88 -3.16 8.84 -14.15
CA GLY A 88 -3.86 7.97 -15.10
C GLY A 88 -3.17 6.67 -15.44
N LEU A 89 -2.03 6.36 -14.82
CA LEU A 89 -1.36 5.07 -15.05
C LEU A 89 -1.97 3.95 -14.18
N PRO A 90 -2.09 2.74 -14.74
CA PRO A 90 -2.29 1.54 -13.93
C PRO A 90 -1.12 1.33 -12.98
N VAL A 91 -1.42 0.92 -11.75
CA VAL A 91 -0.41 0.73 -10.72
C VAL A 91 -0.57 -0.60 -10.00
N LEU A 92 0.53 -1.16 -9.53
CA LEU A 92 0.54 -2.19 -8.50
C LEU A 92 1.51 -1.79 -7.40
N HIS A 93 1.07 -1.91 -6.15
CA HIS A 93 1.89 -1.63 -4.98
C HIS A 93 2.03 -2.89 -4.13
N PHE A 94 3.23 -3.46 -4.11
CA PHE A 94 3.59 -4.66 -3.35
C PHE A 94 3.99 -4.27 -1.93
N PHE A 95 3.39 -4.93 -0.95
CA PHE A 95 3.53 -4.57 0.45
C PHE A 95 3.49 -5.80 1.36
N SER A 96 4.50 -6.01 2.20
CA SER A 96 4.55 -7.15 3.11
C SER A 96 3.91 -6.92 4.47
N ASN A 97 3.11 -5.88 4.58
CA ASN A 97 2.42 -5.42 5.78
C ASN A 97 3.31 -4.65 6.78
N THR A 98 2.68 -4.00 7.75
CA THR A 98 3.37 -3.25 8.80
C THR A 98 3.96 -4.19 9.86
N HIS A 99 4.97 -3.70 10.59
CA HIS A 99 5.64 -4.44 11.65
C HIS A 99 6.02 -3.52 12.84
N VAL A 100 6.36 -4.10 13.97
CA VAL A 100 6.64 -3.35 15.21
C VAL A 100 7.81 -2.38 15.12
N ASP A 101 8.74 -2.62 14.20
CA ASP A 101 9.91 -1.76 13.99
C ASP A 101 9.67 -0.62 12.98
N TYR A 102 8.48 -0.55 12.34
CA TYR A 102 8.15 0.47 11.34
C TYR A 102 8.48 1.89 11.83
N HIS A 103 9.25 2.65 11.04
CA HIS A 103 9.76 3.99 11.35
C HIS A 103 10.55 4.07 12.67
N ARG A 104 11.32 3.03 13.01
CA ARG A 104 12.15 2.99 14.21
C ARG A 104 13.61 2.71 13.88
N PRO A 105 14.54 3.19 14.76
CA PRO A 105 15.95 2.82 14.64
C PRO A 105 16.23 1.33 14.80
N SER A 106 15.27 0.56 15.29
CA SER A 106 15.36 -0.90 15.43
C SER A 106 15.01 -1.66 14.15
N ASP A 107 14.62 -0.98 13.07
CA ASP A 107 14.36 -1.61 11.77
C ASP A 107 15.67 -1.82 11.01
N ASP A 108 16.40 -2.83 11.44
CA ASP A 108 17.73 -3.18 10.94
C ASP A 108 17.70 -4.31 9.91
N TRP A 109 18.76 -4.38 9.13
CA TRP A 109 18.94 -5.33 8.02
C TRP A 109 18.86 -6.80 8.43
N ASP A 110 19.26 -7.15 9.65
CA ASP A 110 19.25 -8.51 10.19
C ASP A 110 17.84 -9.08 10.39
N LYS A 111 16.83 -8.22 10.32
CA LYS A 111 15.42 -8.58 10.42
C LYS A 111 14.76 -8.81 9.07
N ILE A 112 15.47 -8.63 7.97
CA ILE A 112 14.96 -8.84 6.63
C ILE A 112 14.77 -10.34 6.37
N ASN A 113 13.57 -10.72 5.94
CA ASN A 113 13.29 -12.04 5.39
C ASN A 113 13.78 -12.08 3.93
N ALA A 114 15.04 -12.44 3.73
CA ALA A 114 15.66 -12.46 2.41
C ALA A 114 14.98 -13.41 1.42
N ASP A 115 14.47 -14.56 1.88
CA ASP A 115 13.73 -15.50 1.04
C ASP A 115 12.39 -14.90 0.58
N GLY A 116 11.64 -14.30 1.50
CA GLY A 116 10.38 -13.62 1.17
C GLY A 116 10.59 -12.44 0.22
N LEU A 117 11.60 -11.61 0.48
CA LEU A 117 11.98 -10.49 -0.37
C LEU A 117 12.33 -10.97 -1.79
N ASN A 118 13.14 -12.04 -1.91
CA ASN A 118 13.50 -12.60 -3.22
C ASN A 118 12.26 -13.04 -4.00
N ARG A 119 11.32 -13.73 -3.36
CA ARG A 119 10.09 -14.18 -4.02
C ARG A 119 9.18 -13.04 -4.46
N ILE A 120 9.06 -11.95 -3.68
CA ILE A 120 8.35 -10.74 -4.13
C ILE A 120 9.06 -10.13 -5.34
N THR A 121 10.40 -10.09 -5.32
CA THR A 121 11.19 -9.59 -6.45
C THR A 121 10.97 -10.44 -7.71
N GLU A 122 10.99 -11.78 -7.60
CA GLU A 122 10.71 -12.70 -8.71
C GLU A 122 9.28 -12.53 -9.24
N LEU A 123 8.29 -12.35 -8.34
CA LEU A 123 6.91 -12.06 -8.72
C LEU A 123 6.82 -10.75 -9.50
N THR A 124 7.42 -9.69 -8.98
CA THR A 124 7.41 -8.37 -9.63
C THR A 124 8.15 -8.40 -10.99
N GLU A 125 9.27 -9.12 -11.07
CA GLU A 125 9.97 -9.36 -12.33
C GLU A 125 9.07 -10.09 -13.34
N GLY A 126 8.34 -11.13 -12.91
CA GLY A 126 7.39 -11.86 -13.73
C GLY A 126 6.30 -10.96 -14.29
N VAL A 127 5.72 -10.09 -13.46
CA VAL A 127 4.76 -9.07 -13.88
C VAL A 127 5.39 -8.10 -14.90
N ALA A 128 6.54 -7.52 -14.56
CA ALA A 128 7.24 -6.57 -15.44
C ALA A 128 7.59 -7.19 -16.81
N ARG A 129 8.03 -8.44 -16.84
CA ARG A 129 8.33 -9.17 -18.09
C ARG A 129 7.08 -9.36 -18.96
N ARG A 130 5.92 -9.67 -18.34
CA ARG A 130 4.64 -9.79 -19.07
C ARG A 130 4.24 -8.47 -19.74
N LEU A 131 4.48 -7.34 -19.08
CA LEU A 131 4.20 -6.01 -19.60
C LEU A 131 5.21 -5.60 -20.69
N ALA A 132 6.50 -5.88 -20.49
CA ALA A 132 7.58 -5.43 -21.36
C ALA A 132 7.80 -6.31 -22.59
N THR A 133 7.26 -7.54 -22.62
CA THR A 133 7.46 -8.46 -23.73
C THR A 133 6.62 -8.01 -24.93
N GLY A 134 7.23 -7.28 -25.86
CA GLY A 134 6.59 -6.82 -27.09
C GLY A 134 6.22 -7.98 -28.02
N GLY A 135 5.27 -7.73 -28.92
CA GLY A 135 4.82 -8.67 -29.95
C GLY A 135 3.39 -9.17 -29.71
N THR A 136 3.02 -10.28 -30.35
CA THR A 136 1.65 -10.83 -30.32
C THR A 136 1.20 -11.33 -28.94
N ASN A 137 2.11 -11.38 -27.96
CA ASN A 137 1.85 -11.80 -26.59
C ASN A 137 1.96 -10.64 -25.57
N ALA A 138 2.12 -9.40 -26.02
CA ALA A 138 2.08 -8.24 -25.12
C ALA A 138 0.67 -8.10 -24.54
N VAL A 139 0.55 -8.07 -23.22
CA VAL A 139 -0.71 -7.73 -22.56
C VAL A 139 -0.80 -6.22 -22.56
N ALA A 140 -1.74 -5.67 -23.31
CA ALA A 140 -2.10 -4.26 -23.19
C ALA A 140 -2.99 -4.11 -21.97
N LEU A 141 -2.64 -3.18 -21.09
CA LEU A 141 -3.52 -2.85 -19.95
C LEU A 141 -4.66 -1.94 -20.42
N THR A 142 -5.83 -2.18 -19.87
CA THR A 142 -7.01 -1.31 -20.02
C THR A 142 -7.13 -0.49 -18.73
N PRO A 143 -6.63 0.78 -18.72
CA PRO A 143 -6.62 1.60 -17.52
C PRO A 143 -8.02 1.88 -17.00
N ILE A 144 -8.24 1.70 -15.71
CA ILE A 144 -9.46 2.05 -15.01
C ILE A 144 -9.15 3.22 -14.09
N GLN A 145 -9.81 4.37 -14.33
CA GLN A 145 -9.75 5.50 -13.41
C GLN A 145 -10.74 5.27 -12.27
N MET A 146 -10.23 5.06 -11.09
CA MET A 146 -11.04 5.00 -9.89
C MET A 146 -11.46 6.41 -9.47
N GLU A 147 -12.67 6.57 -8.92
CA GLU A 147 -13.04 7.84 -8.30
C GLU A 147 -12.10 8.11 -7.14
N GLN A 148 -11.55 9.33 -7.11
CA GLN A 148 -10.78 9.75 -5.93
C GLN A 148 -11.69 9.66 -4.71
N PRO A 149 -11.21 9.11 -3.59
CA PRO A 149 -11.92 9.20 -2.33
C PRO A 149 -12.30 10.66 -2.10
N SER A 150 -13.61 10.91 -1.97
CA SER A 150 -14.15 12.29 -1.96
C SER A 150 -13.39 13.16 -0.96
N PRO A 151 -12.89 14.34 -1.36
CA PRO A 151 -12.23 15.29 -0.45
C PRO A 151 -13.20 15.95 0.55
N ASN A 152 -14.45 15.49 0.60
CA ASN A 152 -15.51 15.99 1.48
C ASN A 152 -15.41 15.50 2.94
N MET A 153 -14.32 14.84 3.28
CA MET A 153 -13.86 14.77 4.66
C MET A 153 -12.86 15.91 4.85
N GLY A 154 -13.42 17.08 5.16
CA GLY A 154 -12.70 18.33 5.27
C GLY A 154 -11.51 18.24 6.22
N GLY A 155 -10.34 18.42 5.69
CA GLY A 155 -9.10 18.55 6.43
C GLY A 155 -8.22 19.57 5.71
N SER A 156 -8.18 20.76 6.26
CA SER A 156 -7.28 21.86 5.90
C SER A 156 -5.84 21.35 5.80
N SER A 157 -5.22 21.63 4.66
CA SER A 157 -3.80 21.48 4.39
C SER A 157 -2.95 22.19 5.44
N SER A 158 -2.45 21.47 6.43
CA SER A 158 -1.23 21.85 7.14
C SER A 158 -0.68 20.69 7.97
N SER A 159 0.54 20.35 7.68
CA SER A 159 1.45 19.46 8.39
C SER A 159 1.43 17.98 8.01
N SER A 160 2.58 17.57 7.52
CA SER A 160 3.11 16.22 7.41
C SER A 160 2.66 15.29 8.54
N GLY A 161 1.91 14.23 8.23
CA GLY A 161 1.67 13.13 9.17
C GLY A 161 0.27 12.55 9.08
N TYR A 162 0.16 11.29 9.42
CA TYR A 162 -1.08 10.51 9.51
C TYR A 162 -2.02 10.94 10.66
N GLY A 163 -1.94 12.15 11.17
CA GLY A 163 -2.66 12.63 12.34
C GLY A 163 -1.89 12.41 13.65
N PRO A 164 -2.54 12.51 14.82
CA PRO A 164 -1.91 12.28 16.11
C PRO A 164 -1.47 10.83 16.25
N TYR A 165 -0.34 10.64 16.93
CA TYR A 165 0.22 9.31 17.17
C TYR A 165 -0.67 8.52 18.14
N LEU A 166 -1.26 7.42 17.67
CA LEU A 166 -2.03 6.49 18.51
C LEU A 166 -1.21 5.25 18.90
N GLY A 167 -0.32 4.78 18.05
CA GLY A 167 0.55 3.63 18.29
C GLY A 167 -0.08 2.27 17.97
N SER A 168 -1.23 2.25 17.32
CA SER A 168 -1.80 1.05 16.70
C SER A 168 -0.96 0.62 15.50
N ILE A 169 -0.91 -0.70 15.24
CA ILE A 169 -0.25 -1.31 14.08
C ILE A 169 -1.34 -1.96 13.25
N PRO A 170 -1.83 -1.28 12.19
CA PRO A 170 -2.92 -1.78 11.38
C PRO A 170 -2.48 -2.95 10.48
N ASP A 171 -3.43 -3.83 10.18
CA ASP A 171 -3.31 -4.86 9.15
C ASP A 171 -3.85 -4.27 7.83
N MET A 172 -2.98 -4.18 6.83
CA MET A 172 -3.34 -3.63 5.52
C MET A 172 -4.02 -4.66 4.60
N THR A 173 -4.20 -5.90 5.07
CA THR A 173 -4.91 -6.93 4.30
C THR A 173 -6.40 -6.57 4.20
N PRO A 174 -6.97 -6.47 2.98
CA PRO A 174 -8.38 -6.17 2.78
C PRO A 174 -9.31 -7.13 3.53
N ARG A 175 -10.39 -6.58 4.09
CA ARG A 175 -11.40 -7.32 4.85
C ARG A 175 -12.79 -6.83 4.47
N ASP A 176 -13.79 -7.67 4.76
CA ASP A 176 -15.20 -7.34 4.50
C ASP A 176 -15.73 -6.23 5.42
N PHE A 177 -15.09 -6.01 6.57
CA PHE A 177 -15.48 -4.96 7.52
C PHE A 177 -14.33 -4.60 8.47
N GLY A 178 -14.26 -3.35 8.84
CA GLY A 178 -13.37 -2.81 9.87
C GLY A 178 -11.87 -2.91 9.53
N LEU A 179 -11.06 -2.34 10.39
CA LEU A 179 -9.60 -2.41 10.33
C LEU A 179 -9.07 -3.29 11.46
N ARG A 180 -8.45 -4.42 11.13
CA ARG A 180 -7.78 -5.24 12.13
C ARG A 180 -6.48 -4.57 12.59
N ILE A 181 -6.20 -4.68 13.88
CA ILE A 181 -4.93 -4.28 14.48
C ILE A 181 -4.07 -5.53 14.67
N THR A 182 -2.88 -5.56 14.10
CA THR A 182 -1.93 -6.66 14.28
C THR A 182 -1.17 -6.56 15.60
N GLY A 183 -1.06 -5.35 16.15
CA GLY A 183 -0.42 -5.09 17.42
C GLY A 183 -0.56 -3.66 17.86
N VAL A 184 -0.05 -3.34 19.03
CA VAL A 184 0.08 -1.99 19.56
C VAL A 184 1.49 -1.76 20.06
N ARG A 185 1.95 -0.53 20.03
CA ARG A 185 3.26 -0.17 20.56
C ARG A 185 3.17 -0.02 22.08
N GLU A 186 4.06 -0.70 22.79
CA GLU A 186 4.13 -0.63 24.26
C GLU A 186 4.22 0.83 24.76
N GLY A 187 3.40 1.16 25.75
CA GLY A 187 3.30 2.50 26.31
C GLY A 187 2.64 3.54 25.40
N SER A 188 2.13 3.16 24.25
CA SER A 188 1.39 4.07 23.36
C SER A 188 -0.02 4.38 23.90
N PRO A 189 -0.68 5.45 23.39
CA PRO A 189 -2.08 5.72 23.71
C PRO A 189 -3.01 4.53 23.44
N ALA A 190 -2.79 3.79 22.34
CA ALA A 190 -3.54 2.58 22.02
C ALA A 190 -3.34 1.48 23.07
N ASP A 191 -2.09 1.24 23.52
CA ASP A 191 -1.78 0.24 24.55
C ASP A 191 -2.38 0.62 25.90
N VAL A 192 -2.21 1.89 26.32
CA VAL A 192 -2.80 2.43 27.55
C VAL A 192 -4.33 2.40 27.50
N GLY A 193 -4.93 2.68 26.32
CA GLY A 193 -6.36 2.58 26.06
C GLY A 193 -6.90 1.15 26.02
N GLY A 194 -6.02 0.13 26.05
CA GLY A 194 -6.41 -1.27 26.12
C GLY A 194 -6.57 -1.97 24.78
N LEU A 195 -6.27 -1.30 23.66
CA LEU A 195 -6.28 -1.94 22.33
C LEU A 195 -5.22 -3.04 22.27
N ARG A 196 -5.52 -4.15 21.59
CA ARG A 196 -4.63 -5.32 21.48
C ARG A 196 -4.51 -5.81 20.05
N GLY A 197 -3.45 -6.53 19.77
CA GLY A 197 -3.33 -7.31 18.52
C GLY A 197 -4.47 -8.32 18.39
N GLY A 198 -5.11 -8.32 17.23
CA GLY A 198 -6.30 -9.12 16.94
C GLY A 198 -7.62 -8.34 17.00
N ASP A 199 -7.65 -7.18 17.64
CA ASP A 199 -8.83 -6.31 17.65
C ASP A 199 -9.17 -5.80 16.26
N VAL A 200 -10.47 -5.55 16.04
CA VAL A 200 -10.99 -4.95 14.81
C VAL A 200 -11.64 -3.62 15.15
N VAL A 201 -11.09 -2.53 14.62
CA VAL A 201 -11.68 -1.20 14.75
C VAL A 201 -12.78 -1.06 13.71
N VAL A 202 -14.00 -0.90 14.16
CA VAL A 202 -15.19 -0.75 13.29
C VAL A 202 -15.80 0.66 13.39
N GLU A 203 -15.43 1.41 14.42
CA GLU A 203 -15.85 2.78 14.64
C GLU A 203 -14.73 3.57 15.37
N PHE A 204 -14.52 4.81 14.97
CA PHE A 204 -13.61 5.73 15.63
C PHE A 204 -14.29 7.10 15.76
N ASP A 205 -14.61 7.47 17.00
CA ASP A 205 -15.31 8.72 17.34
C ASP A 205 -16.58 8.97 16.49
N GLY A 206 -17.42 7.95 16.35
CA GLY A 206 -18.67 8.02 15.60
C GLY A 206 -18.51 7.87 14.08
N ALA A 207 -17.29 7.81 13.56
CA ALA A 207 -17.03 7.51 12.15
C ALA A 207 -16.91 6.00 11.95
N GLU A 208 -17.63 5.46 10.98
CA GLU A 208 -17.49 4.05 10.58
C GLU A 208 -16.11 3.82 9.96
N ILE A 209 -15.43 2.78 10.42
CA ILE A 209 -14.13 2.37 9.91
C ILE A 209 -14.31 1.09 9.09
N THR A 210 -14.22 1.24 7.79
CA THR A 210 -14.31 0.14 6.83
C THR A 210 -12.95 -0.43 6.46
N ASP A 211 -11.91 0.41 6.50
CA ASP A 211 -10.56 0.11 6.02
C ASP A 211 -9.51 1.05 6.65
N ILE A 212 -8.27 0.91 6.21
CA ILE A 212 -7.14 1.75 6.66
C ILE A 212 -7.33 3.22 6.28
N TYR A 213 -7.99 3.51 5.16
CA TYR A 213 -8.17 4.90 4.72
C TYR A 213 -9.18 5.61 5.61
N ALA A 214 -10.34 4.99 5.86
CA ALA A 214 -11.34 5.51 6.79
C ALA A 214 -10.71 5.77 8.17
N TYR A 215 -9.89 4.83 8.67
CA TYR A 215 -9.19 4.98 9.93
C TYR A 215 -8.18 6.14 9.92
N THR A 216 -7.39 6.24 8.88
CA THR A 216 -6.38 7.31 8.73
C THR A 216 -7.04 8.68 8.62
N TYR A 217 -8.15 8.79 7.89
CA TYR A 217 -8.92 10.03 7.80
C TYR A 217 -9.51 10.43 9.16
N ALA A 218 -10.17 9.50 9.85
CA ALA A 218 -10.72 9.75 11.17
C ALA A 218 -9.65 10.18 12.19
N LEU A 219 -8.47 9.58 12.12
CA LEU A 219 -7.34 9.93 12.97
C LEU A 219 -6.78 11.33 12.66
N ARG A 220 -6.72 11.73 11.38
CA ARG A 220 -6.23 13.06 10.96
C ARG A 220 -7.09 14.22 11.46
N GLU A 221 -8.37 13.98 11.71
CA GLU A 221 -9.26 15.00 12.23
C GLU A 221 -9.07 15.27 13.75
N LYS A 222 -8.27 14.44 14.41
CA LYS A 222 -8.02 14.54 15.84
C LYS A 222 -6.77 15.34 16.16
N LYS A 223 -6.68 15.77 17.42
CA LYS A 223 -5.52 16.43 18.01
C LYS A 223 -5.04 15.63 19.22
N PRO A 224 -3.77 15.75 19.60
CA PRO A 224 -3.29 15.18 20.84
C PRO A 224 -4.15 15.66 22.02
N GLY A 225 -4.77 14.72 22.76
CA GLY A 225 -5.62 14.98 23.89
C GLY A 225 -7.14 14.86 23.62
N ASP A 226 -7.56 14.61 22.40
CA ASP A 226 -8.96 14.31 22.03
C ASP A 226 -9.34 12.91 22.48
#